data_881f5d888c90b4b5a5c50703a3c0201b
#
_entry.id   881f5d888c90b4b5a5c50703a3c0201b
#
_cell.length_a   1.000
_cell.length_b   1.000
_cell.length_c   1.000
_cell.angle_alpha   90.00
_cell.angle_beta   90.00
_cell.angle_gamma   90.00
#
_symmetry.space_group_name_H-M   'P 1'
#
loop_
_entity.id
_entity.type
_entity.pdbx_description
1 polymer ?
#
loop_
_entity_poly.entity_id
_entity_poly.type
_entity_poly.pdbx_seq_one_letter_code
_entity_poly.pdbx_strand_id
1 'polypeptide(L)' 'MYLYTIEYKRLSRSQKEEYKTVAENARVALRNLERNRFKPYSYRIINVERVGEDDE' A
#
# COMPACT_ATOMS: atom_id res chain seq x y z
N MET A 1 -0.67 -3.59 -13.79
CA MET A 1 -0.38 -3.66 -12.37
C MET A 1 0.49 -2.50 -11.92
N TYR A 2 0.39 -2.15 -10.66
CA TYR A 2 1.14 -1.03 -10.12
C TYR A 2 1.71 -1.41 -8.78
N LEU A 3 2.89 -0.89 -8.48
CA LEU A 3 3.48 -1.04 -7.16
C LEU A 3 3.07 0.18 -6.34
N TYR A 4 2.30 -0.08 -5.30
CA TYR A 4 1.82 0.97 -4.40
C TYR A 4 2.66 1.00 -3.15
N THR A 5 3.08 2.18 -2.74
CA THR A 5 3.74 2.38 -1.46
C THR A 5 2.75 3.11 -0.57
N ILE A 6 2.36 2.46 0.52
CA ILE A 6 1.35 2.99 1.44
C ILE A 6 2.03 3.32 2.76
N GLU A 7 1.94 4.57 3.15
CA GLU A 7 2.42 5.00 4.45
C GLU A 7 1.25 4.89 5.43
N TYR A 8 1.47 4.22 6.53
CA TYR A 8 0.39 3.99 7.47
C TYR A 8 0.87 4.06 8.91
N LYS A 9 -0.07 4.25 9.83
CA LYS A 9 0.18 4.21 11.25
C LYS A 9 -0.75 3.17 11.87
N ARG A 10 -0.21 2.38 12.77
CA ARG A 10 -1.03 1.36 13.44
C ARG A 10 -1.97 1.98 14.44
N LEU A 11 -1.47 2.92 15.21
CA LEU A 11 -2.23 3.64 16.23
C LEU A 11 -1.89 5.11 16.11
N SER A 12 -2.67 5.95 16.77
CA SER A 12 -2.44 7.39 16.68
C SER A 12 -1.05 7.79 17.18
N ARG A 13 -0.49 7.02 18.09
CA ARG A 13 0.84 7.29 18.66
C ARG A 13 1.97 6.60 17.93
N SER A 14 1.64 5.72 17.00
CA SER A 14 2.65 4.93 16.31
C SER A 14 3.44 5.78 15.33
N GLN A 15 4.66 5.33 15.06
CA GLN A 15 5.42 5.94 13.99
C GLN A 15 4.88 5.46 12.65
N LYS A 16 5.14 6.25 11.63
CA LYS A 16 4.71 5.90 10.28
C LYS A 16 5.52 4.72 9.78
N GLU A 17 4.84 3.81 9.11
CA GLU A 17 5.46 2.65 8.49
C GLU A 17 5.08 2.64 7.02
N GLU A 18 5.83 1.88 6.23
CA GLU A 18 5.55 1.76 4.81
C GLU A 18 5.29 0.32 4.44
N TYR A 19 4.34 0.14 3.55
CA TYR A 19 3.99 -1.17 3.02
C TYR A 19 3.92 -1.06 1.51
N LYS A 20 4.60 -1.96 0.81
CA LYS A 20 4.60 -1.96 -0.64
C LYS A 20 3.89 -3.20 -1.13
N THR A 21 3.02 -3.02 -2.11
CA THR A 21 2.27 -4.12 -2.67
C THR A 21 1.97 -3.84 -4.14
N VAL A 22 1.91 -4.91 -4.92
CA VAL A 22 1.53 -4.82 -6.33
C VAL A 22 0.04 -5.10 -6.44
N ALA A 23 -0.67 -4.21 -7.12
CA ALA A 23 -2.12 -4.32 -7.23
C ALA A 23 -2.61 -3.65 -8.49
N GLU A 24 -3.82 -3.95 -8.90
CA GLU A 24 -4.41 -3.35 -10.09
C GLU A 24 -4.85 -1.91 -9.84
N ASN A 25 -5.25 -1.62 -8.61
CA ASN A 25 -5.70 -0.29 -8.26
C ASN A 25 -5.54 -0.09 -6.76
N ALA A 26 -5.83 1.13 -6.31
CA ALA A 26 -5.62 1.51 -4.92
C ALA A 26 -6.48 0.69 -3.96
N ARG A 27 -7.70 0.36 -4.36
CA ARG A 27 -8.59 -0.42 -3.49
C ARG A 27 -7.99 -1.78 -3.18
N VAL A 28 -7.44 -2.44 -4.20
CA VAL A 28 -6.82 -3.74 -4.01
C VAL A 28 -5.57 -3.61 -3.15
N ALA A 29 -4.82 -2.53 -3.34
CA ALA A 29 -3.62 -2.30 -2.55
C ALA A 29 -3.98 -2.15 -1.06
N LEU A 30 -5.03 -1.41 -0.76
CA LEU A 30 -5.48 -1.25 0.62
C LEU A 30 -5.98 -2.57 1.19
N ARG A 31 -6.68 -3.35 0.39
CA ARG A 31 -7.14 -4.67 0.83
C ARG A 31 -5.95 -5.55 1.20
N ASN A 32 -4.89 -5.50 0.39
CA ASN A 32 -3.70 -6.29 0.67
C ASN A 32 -3.06 -5.85 1.98
N LEU A 33 -3.02 -4.56 2.23
CA LEU A 33 -2.48 -4.04 3.48
C LEU A 33 -3.27 -4.58 4.67
N GLU A 34 -4.58 -4.50 4.61
CA GLU A 34 -5.44 -4.93 5.72
C GLU A 34 -5.34 -6.44 5.93
N ARG A 35 -5.19 -7.18 4.85
CA ARG A 35 -5.09 -8.64 4.95
C ARG A 35 -3.76 -9.07 5.56
N ASN A 36 -2.67 -8.42 5.18
CA ASN A 36 -1.33 -8.86 5.58
C ASN A 36 -0.86 -8.20 6.86
N ARG A 37 -1.46 -7.12 7.23
CA ARG A 37 -1.08 -6.40 8.45
C ARG A 37 -2.27 -6.34 9.41
N PHE A 38 -3.08 -5.33 9.25
CA PHE A 38 -4.31 -5.15 10.00
C PHE A 38 -4.81 -3.76 9.62
N LYS A 39 -6.04 -3.48 10.00
CA LYS A 39 -6.64 -2.19 9.66
C LYS A 39 -5.87 -1.07 10.35
N PRO A 40 -5.26 -0.15 9.60
CA PRO A 40 -4.45 0.91 10.19
C PRO A 40 -5.32 2.02 10.77
N TYR A 41 -4.73 2.75 11.71
CA TYR A 41 -5.37 3.95 12.25
C TYR A 41 -5.53 4.99 11.13
N SER A 42 -4.48 5.16 10.35
CA SER A 42 -4.52 6.06 9.20
C SER A 42 -3.57 5.54 8.14
N TYR A 43 -3.80 5.96 6.90
CA TYR A 43 -2.94 5.55 5.81
C TYR A 43 -2.97 6.59 4.70
N ARG A 44 -1.96 6.52 3.84
CA ARG A 44 -1.87 7.39 2.68
C ARG A 44 -1.00 6.71 1.63
N ILE A 45 -1.44 6.75 0.38
CA ILE A 45 -0.63 6.25 -0.73
C ILE A 45 0.34 7.36 -1.11
N ILE A 46 1.63 7.08 -0.98
CA ILE A 46 2.65 8.08 -1.23
C ILE A 46 3.40 7.88 -2.54
N ASN A 47 3.26 6.71 -3.15
CA ASN A 47 3.91 6.46 -4.43
C ASN A 47 3.20 5.36 -5.17
N VAL A 48 3.18 5.49 -6.50
CA VAL A 48 2.60 4.49 -7.37
C VAL A 48 3.53 4.34 -8.56
N GLU A 49 4.02 3.13 -8.80
CA GLU A 49 4.89 2.85 -9.95
C GLU A 49 4.26 1.78 -10.81
N ARG A 50 4.35 1.96 -12.10
CA ARG A 50 3.88 0.97 -13.03
C ARG A 50 4.86 -0.18 -13.08
N VAL A 51 4.37 -1.42 -12.97
CA VAL A 51 5.23 -2.60 -12.99
C VAL A 51 4.69 -3.62 -13.98
N GLY A 52 5.54 -4.51 -14.37
CA GLY A 52 5.17 -5.62 -15.22
C GLY A 52 5.01 -5.25 -16.65
N GLU A 53 5.77 -4.76 -17.29
CA GLU A 53 5.55 -4.53 -18.61
C GLU A 53 6.23 -5.04 -19.63
N ASP A 54 6.28 -5.20 -19.79
CA ASP A 54 6.59 -5.47 -20.59
C ASP A 54 6.57 -5.58 -21.62
N ASP A 55 6.86 -5.63 -21.81
CA ASP A 55 6.88 -5.77 -22.52
C ASP A 55 6.70 -5.86 -23.36
N GLU A 56 6.68 -5.91 -23.61
CA GLU A 56 6.51 -6.27 -24.25
C GLU A 56 6.43 -6.28 -24.86
#